data_4d955f342dbccc4884bf7a4ebc519e86
#
_entry.id   4d955f342dbccc4884bf7a4ebc519e86
#
_cell.length_a   1.000
_cell.length_b   1.000
_cell.length_c   1.000
_cell.angle_alpha   90.00
_cell.angle_beta   90.00
_cell.angle_gamma   90.00
#
_symmetry.space_group_name_H-M   'P 1'
#
loop_
_entity.id
_entity.type
_entity.pdbx_description
1 polymer ?
#
loop_
_entity_poly.entity_id
_entity_poly.type
_entity_poly.pdbx_seq_one_letter_code
_entity_poly.pdbx_strand_id
1 'polypeptide(L)'
;MLIRLKGKKNIYEEIVDDYTRYILSGALAEGEKLPSCRALAAQLGINPNTVERAYAELERQGLIRTLPKKGAYVAHAGGGREVLYEEAKHRIAALKSAGLTKEELFALAEKIYGKTEEGNDRDQRA
;
A
#
# COMPACT_ATOMS: atom_id res chain seq x y z
N MET A 1 -6.81 12.77 2.19
CA MET A 1 -5.97 12.12 1.18
C MET A 1 -6.79 11.79 -0.04
N LEU A 2 -6.36 12.29 -1.16
CA LEU A 2 -7.07 12.06 -2.40
C LEU A 2 -6.53 10.86 -3.13
N ILE A 3 -7.45 10.03 -3.62
CA ILE A 3 -7.10 8.95 -4.51
C ILE A 3 -7.14 9.50 -5.93
N ARG A 4 -6.06 9.29 -6.66
CA ARG A 4 -5.99 9.74 -8.05
C ARG A 4 -5.77 8.54 -8.95
N LEU A 5 -6.72 8.30 -9.83
CA LEU A 5 -6.62 7.18 -10.75
C LEU A 5 -5.75 7.59 -11.93
N LYS A 6 -4.70 6.83 -12.16
CA LYS A 6 -3.72 7.14 -13.21
C LYS A 6 -3.90 6.30 -14.46
N GLY A 7 -4.74 5.29 -14.38
CA GLY A 7 -5.00 4.44 -15.54
C GLY A 7 -3.91 3.46 -15.87
N LYS A 8 -2.95 3.25 -14.97
CA LYS A 8 -1.83 2.35 -15.25
C LYS A 8 -2.09 0.92 -14.81
N LYS A 9 -3.01 0.74 -13.88
CA LYS A 9 -3.44 -0.56 -13.39
C LYS A 9 -4.93 -0.56 -13.38
N ASN A 10 -5.55 -1.69 -13.06
CA ASN A 10 -6.99 -1.62 -12.90
C ASN A 10 -7.30 -0.75 -11.67
N ILE A 11 -8.52 -0.24 -11.65
CA ILE A 11 -8.91 0.78 -10.67
C ILE A 11 -8.76 0.27 -9.24
N TYR A 12 -9.19 -0.96 -9.03
CA TYR A 12 -9.12 -1.57 -7.72
C TYR A 12 -7.67 -1.59 -7.20
N GLU A 13 -6.72 -1.96 -8.06
CA GLU A 13 -5.32 -2.01 -7.66
C GLU A 13 -4.77 -0.63 -7.35
N GLU A 14 -5.19 0.38 -8.11
CA GLU A 14 -4.71 1.73 -7.84
C GLU A 14 -5.21 2.23 -6.49
N ILE A 15 -6.45 1.92 -6.14
CA ILE A 15 -6.98 2.32 -4.85
C ILE A 15 -6.19 1.65 -3.72
N VAL A 16 -5.95 0.36 -3.85
CA VAL A 16 -5.18 -0.38 -2.85
C VAL A 16 -3.79 0.23 -2.71
N ASP A 17 -3.12 0.48 -3.82
CA ASP A 17 -1.76 1.01 -3.79
C ASP A 17 -1.70 2.38 -3.14
N ASP A 18 -2.64 3.26 -3.48
CA ASP A 18 -2.63 4.60 -2.92
C ASP A 18 -2.85 4.58 -1.41
N TYR A 19 -3.84 3.84 -0.95
CA TYR A 19 -4.09 3.78 0.49
C TYR A 19 -2.97 3.08 1.23
N THR A 20 -2.40 2.03 0.65
CA THR A 20 -1.25 1.37 1.26
C THR A 20 -0.13 2.38 1.49
N ARG A 21 0.16 3.18 0.47
CA ARG A 21 1.22 4.17 0.57
C ARG A 21 0.91 5.22 1.64
N TYR A 22 -0.33 5.72 1.66
CA TYR A 22 -0.70 6.72 2.66
C TYR A 22 -0.62 6.18 4.07
N ILE A 23 -1.03 4.94 4.27
CA ILE A 23 -1.04 4.36 5.61
C ILE A 23 0.39 4.06 6.06
N LEU A 24 1.18 3.46 5.20
CA LEU A 24 2.54 3.08 5.57
C LEU A 24 3.44 4.29 5.76
N SER A 25 3.18 5.37 5.04
CA SER A 25 3.97 6.59 5.19
C SER A 25 3.55 7.41 6.39
N GLY A 26 2.42 7.08 7.00
CA GLY A 26 1.90 7.86 8.12
C GLY A 26 1.04 9.03 7.70
N ALA A 27 0.84 9.23 6.40
CA ALA A 27 -0.03 10.31 5.93
C ALA A 27 -1.46 10.13 6.43
N LEU A 28 -1.88 8.88 6.54
CA LEU A 28 -3.13 8.54 7.21
C LEU A 28 -2.77 7.90 8.54
N ALA A 29 -3.25 8.48 9.62
CA ALA A 29 -2.86 8.05 10.95
C ALA A 29 -3.74 6.91 11.44
N GLU A 30 -3.23 6.17 12.39
CA GLU A 30 -4.00 5.11 13.05
C GLU A 30 -5.32 5.68 13.56
N GLY A 31 -6.40 4.96 13.30
CA GLY A 31 -7.72 5.36 13.76
C GLY A 31 -8.43 6.34 12.86
N GLU A 32 -7.74 6.87 11.87
CA GLU A 32 -8.34 7.82 10.95
C GLU A 32 -9.38 7.12 10.09
N LYS A 33 -10.53 7.77 9.89
CA LYS A 33 -11.62 7.16 9.15
C LYS A 33 -11.45 7.37 7.65
N LEU A 34 -11.67 6.31 6.90
CA LEU A 34 -11.68 6.40 5.44
C LEU A 34 -13.06 6.81 4.97
N PRO A 35 -13.16 7.41 3.77
CA PRO A 35 -14.49 7.67 3.21
C PRO A 35 -15.24 6.37 3.00
N SER A 36 -16.57 6.43 3.04
CA SER A 36 -17.37 5.25 2.76
C SER A 36 -17.14 4.81 1.32
N CYS A 37 -17.42 3.54 1.04
CA CYS A 37 -17.24 3.05 -0.31
C CYS A 37 -18.08 3.83 -1.30
N ARG A 38 -19.30 4.18 -0.90
CA ARG A 38 -20.17 4.98 -1.77
C ARG A 38 -19.60 6.36 -2.02
N ALA A 39 -19.10 7.01 -0.95
CA ALA A 39 -18.56 8.35 -1.09
C ALA A 39 -17.34 8.35 -2.00
N LEU A 40 -16.44 7.41 -1.78
CA LEU A 40 -15.25 7.35 -2.61
C LEU A 40 -15.60 7.02 -4.06
N ALA A 41 -16.53 6.08 -4.25
CA ALA A 41 -16.96 5.72 -5.59
C ALA A 41 -17.56 6.92 -6.31
N ALA A 42 -18.36 7.71 -5.59
CA ALA A 42 -18.95 8.90 -6.19
C ALA A 42 -17.87 9.93 -6.56
N GLN A 43 -16.88 10.10 -5.71
CA GLN A 43 -15.78 11.02 -6.00
C GLN A 43 -15.01 10.60 -7.25
N LEU A 44 -14.80 9.30 -7.39
CA LEU A 44 -13.99 8.79 -8.50
C LEU A 44 -14.79 8.48 -9.74
N GLY A 45 -16.13 8.50 -9.63
CA GLY A 45 -16.98 8.16 -10.77
C GLY A 45 -16.93 6.70 -11.14
N ILE A 46 -16.86 5.82 -10.15
CA ILE A 46 -16.72 4.38 -10.40
C ILE A 46 -17.75 3.61 -9.62
N ASN A 47 -17.80 2.32 -9.87
CA ASN A 47 -18.73 1.43 -9.20
C ASN A 47 -18.34 1.22 -7.74
N PRO A 48 -19.27 1.38 -6.79
CA PRO A 48 -18.94 1.15 -5.38
C PRO A 48 -18.40 -0.25 -5.09
N ASN A 49 -18.77 -1.25 -5.86
CA ASN A 49 -18.28 -2.60 -5.65
C ASN A 49 -16.77 -2.67 -5.85
N THR A 50 -16.23 -1.84 -6.74
CA THR A 50 -14.78 -1.78 -6.95
C THR A 50 -14.09 -1.25 -5.70
N VAL A 51 -14.68 -0.23 -5.07
CA VAL A 51 -14.12 0.32 -3.83
C VAL A 51 -14.23 -0.70 -2.71
N GLU A 52 -15.37 -1.40 -2.62
CA GLU A 52 -15.54 -2.42 -1.60
C GLU A 52 -14.48 -3.51 -1.73
N ARG A 53 -14.20 -3.91 -2.94
CA ARG A 53 -13.17 -4.92 -3.20
C ARG A 53 -11.79 -4.41 -2.76
N ALA A 54 -11.50 -3.15 -3.04
CA ALA A 54 -10.21 -2.58 -2.63
C ALA A 54 -10.10 -2.50 -1.12
N TYR A 55 -11.19 -2.08 -0.44
CA TYR A 55 -11.18 -2.02 1.02
C TYR A 55 -11.04 -3.41 1.63
N ALA A 56 -11.67 -4.41 1.03
CA ALA A 56 -11.53 -5.78 1.52
C ALA A 56 -10.08 -6.24 1.43
N GLU A 57 -9.39 -5.87 0.37
CA GLU A 57 -7.98 -6.23 0.22
C GLU A 57 -7.13 -5.50 1.26
N LEU A 58 -7.41 -4.22 1.51
CA LEU A 58 -6.69 -3.48 2.53
C LEU A 58 -6.90 -4.09 3.91
N GLU A 59 -8.12 -4.54 4.18
CA GLU A 59 -8.41 -5.18 5.46
C GLU A 59 -7.71 -6.52 5.57
N ARG A 60 -7.69 -7.27 4.48
CA ARG A 60 -6.98 -8.54 4.47
C ARG A 60 -5.50 -8.35 4.81
N GLN A 61 -4.93 -7.24 4.36
CA GLN A 61 -3.53 -6.94 4.63
C GLN A 61 -3.31 -6.34 6.02
N GLY A 62 -4.37 -6.10 6.76
CA GLY A 62 -4.24 -5.55 8.11
C GLY A 62 -4.05 -4.06 8.16
N LEU A 63 -4.25 -3.37 7.04
CA LEU A 63 -4.03 -1.93 6.98
C LEU A 63 -5.23 -1.13 7.43
N ILE A 64 -6.42 -1.67 7.26
CA ILE A 64 -7.64 -1.01 7.73
C ILE A 64 -8.52 -2.03 8.45
N ARG A 65 -9.50 -1.50 9.17
CA ARG A 65 -10.50 -2.31 9.85
C ARG A 65 -11.87 -1.75 9.56
N THR A 66 -12.78 -2.63 9.16
CA THR A 66 -14.15 -2.24 8.89
C THR A 66 -15.00 -2.56 10.11
N LEU A 67 -15.72 -1.55 10.60
CA LEU A 67 -16.63 -1.72 11.74
C LEU A 67 -18.06 -1.64 11.24
N PRO A 68 -18.92 -2.61 11.59
CA PRO A 68 -20.30 -2.60 11.09
C PRO A 68 -20.98 -1.28 11.42
N LYS A 69 -21.61 -0.69 10.42
CA LYS A 69 -22.38 0.56 10.54
C LYS A 69 -21.57 1.77 10.91
N LYS A 70 -20.26 1.63 11.12
CA LYS A 70 -19.41 2.77 11.49
C LYS A 70 -18.41 3.13 10.42
N GLY A 71 -18.07 2.21 9.54
CA GLY A 71 -17.19 2.49 8.42
C GLY A 71 -15.82 1.85 8.57
N ALA A 72 -14.90 2.29 7.74
CA ALA A 72 -13.56 1.74 7.68
C ALA A 72 -12.57 2.72 8.32
N TYR A 73 -11.63 2.20 9.06
CA TYR A 73 -10.65 3.00 9.81
C TYR A 73 -9.27 2.43 9.61
N VAL A 74 -8.27 3.32 9.65
CA VAL A 74 -6.88 2.89 9.57
C VAL A 74 -6.56 2.04 10.81
N ALA A 75 -5.99 0.87 10.57
CA ALA A 75 -5.65 -0.05 11.64
C ALA A 75 -4.39 0.44 12.35
N HIS A 76 -3.99 -0.28 13.38
CA HIS A 76 -2.88 0.10 14.22
C HIS A 76 -1.62 0.43 13.40
N ALA A 77 -1.14 1.66 13.54
CA ALA A 77 -0.02 2.14 12.73
C ALA A 77 1.26 1.37 13.00
N GLY A 78 1.44 0.87 14.22
CA GLY A 78 2.62 0.08 14.52
C GLY A 78 2.69 -1.20 13.71
N GLY A 79 1.53 -1.72 13.29
CA GLY A 79 1.50 -2.91 12.47
C GLY A 79 1.83 -2.63 11.00
N GLY A 80 1.78 -1.37 10.60
CA GLY A 80 2.05 -1.04 9.21
C GLY A 80 3.45 -1.43 8.76
N ARG A 81 4.43 -1.22 9.63
CA ARG A 81 5.80 -1.56 9.32
C ARG A 81 5.97 -3.07 9.17
N GLU A 82 5.33 -3.81 10.04
CA GLU A 82 5.38 -5.26 9.98
C GLU A 82 4.68 -5.80 8.75
N VAL A 83 3.53 -5.21 8.42
CA VAL A 83 2.81 -5.62 7.22
C VAL A 83 3.67 -5.38 5.98
N LEU A 84 4.33 -4.22 5.92
CA LEU A 84 5.21 -3.90 4.81
C LEU A 84 6.33 -4.94 4.69
N TYR A 85 6.93 -5.29 5.80
CA TYR A 85 8.02 -6.25 5.82
C TYR A 85 7.55 -7.63 5.34
N GLU A 86 6.41 -8.08 5.85
CA GLU A 86 5.88 -9.37 5.45
C GLU A 86 5.50 -9.38 3.99
N GLU A 87 4.93 -8.30 3.50
CA GLU A 87 4.58 -8.19 2.11
C GLU A 87 5.82 -8.27 1.22
N ALA A 88 6.89 -7.58 1.62
CA ALA A 88 8.13 -7.60 0.87
C ALA A 88 8.72 -9.01 0.84
N LYS A 89 8.69 -9.70 1.99
CA LYS A 89 9.21 -11.06 2.06
C LYS A 89 8.47 -11.97 1.09
N HIS A 90 7.15 -11.88 1.09
CA HIS A 90 6.35 -12.72 0.20
C HIS A 90 6.63 -12.45 -1.26
N ARG A 91 6.74 -11.18 -1.62
CA ARG A 91 6.96 -10.82 -3.01
C ARG A 91 8.35 -11.21 -3.48
N ILE A 92 9.34 -10.99 -2.63
CA ILE A 92 10.71 -11.36 -2.97
C ILE A 92 10.84 -12.89 -3.09
N ALA A 93 10.19 -13.62 -2.18
CA ALA A 93 10.23 -15.07 -2.24
C ALA A 93 9.59 -15.58 -3.54
N ALA A 94 8.47 -14.97 -3.94
CA ALA A 94 7.81 -15.37 -5.18
C ALA A 94 8.70 -15.09 -6.39
N LEU A 95 9.38 -13.95 -6.38
CA LEU A 95 10.28 -13.60 -7.49
C LEU A 95 11.48 -14.54 -7.55
N LYS A 96 12.01 -14.92 -6.39
CA LYS A 96 13.08 -15.90 -6.34
C LYS A 96 12.64 -17.22 -6.96
N SER A 97 11.45 -17.67 -6.60
CA SER A 97 10.92 -18.91 -7.16
C SER A 97 10.72 -18.83 -8.66
N ALA A 98 10.43 -17.63 -9.15
CA ALA A 98 10.24 -17.43 -10.59
C ALA A 98 11.55 -17.29 -11.35
N GLY A 99 12.67 -17.22 -10.64
CA GLY A 99 13.98 -17.19 -11.29
C GLY A 99 14.75 -15.90 -11.16
N LEU A 100 14.23 -14.91 -10.46
CA LEU A 100 14.97 -13.67 -10.27
C LEU A 100 16.15 -13.93 -9.34
N THR A 101 17.34 -13.57 -9.78
CA THR A 101 18.52 -13.78 -8.96
C THR A 101 18.70 -12.65 -7.96
N LYS A 102 19.52 -12.92 -6.94
CA LYS A 102 19.83 -11.93 -5.94
C LYS A 102 20.49 -10.69 -6.57
N GLU A 103 21.38 -10.92 -7.52
CA GLU A 103 22.05 -9.81 -8.19
C GLU A 103 21.08 -8.97 -8.98
N GLU A 104 20.12 -9.64 -9.65
CA GLU A 104 19.08 -8.90 -10.38
C GLU A 104 18.20 -8.12 -9.42
N LEU A 105 17.87 -8.69 -8.29
CA LEU A 105 17.06 -7.99 -7.29
C LEU A 105 17.77 -6.74 -6.79
N PHE A 106 19.05 -6.86 -6.46
CA PHE A 106 19.82 -5.72 -5.98
C PHE A 106 19.91 -4.63 -7.04
N ALA A 107 20.12 -5.02 -8.29
CA ALA A 107 20.20 -4.05 -9.38
C ALA A 107 18.88 -3.31 -9.55
N LEU A 108 17.77 -4.03 -9.44
CA LEU A 108 16.46 -3.39 -9.53
C LEU A 108 16.20 -2.47 -8.36
N ALA A 109 16.63 -2.86 -7.17
CA ALA A 109 16.47 -2.01 -6.00
C ALA A 109 17.20 -0.70 -6.18
N GLU A 110 18.43 -0.75 -6.66
CA GLU A 110 19.20 0.47 -6.92
C GLU A 110 18.52 1.35 -7.96
N LYS A 111 17.98 0.71 -8.98
CA LYS A 111 17.30 1.45 -10.04
C LYS A 111 16.09 2.20 -9.52
N ILE A 112 15.34 1.54 -8.63
CA ILE A 112 14.10 2.11 -8.11
C ILE A 112 14.37 3.17 -7.05
N TYR A 113 15.30 2.93 -6.15
CA TYR A 113 15.61 3.84 -5.06
C TYR A 113 16.63 4.92 -5.42
N GLY A 114 17.39 4.71 -6.47
CA GLY A 114 18.47 5.61 -6.82
C GLY A 114 19.79 5.16 -6.23
N LYS A 115 20.84 5.86 -6.57
CA LYS A 115 22.17 5.50 -6.08
C LYS A 115 22.26 5.64 -4.59
N THR A 116 22.97 4.70 -3.98
CA THR A 116 23.02 4.66 -2.53
C THR A 116 23.84 5.77 -1.90
N GLU A 117 24.73 6.38 -2.62
CA GLU A 117 25.52 7.42 -2.00
C GLU A 117 24.69 8.60 -1.55
N GLU A 118 23.51 8.72 -2.06
CA GLU A 118 22.62 9.74 -1.54
C GLU A 118 21.91 9.28 -0.32
N GLY A 119 22.07 8.08 -0.13
CA GLY A 119 21.49 7.58 1.04
C GLY A 119 22.37 7.74 2.20
N ASN A 120 23.09 7.83 1.87
CA ASN A 120 23.44 7.57 2.67
C ASN A 120 23.25 7.94 3.57
N ASP A 121 23.47 8.39 3.60
CA ASP A 121 23.24 8.63 4.33
C ASP A 121 22.45 8.36 5.11
N ARG A 122 22.39 8.34 5.10
CA ARG A 122 21.64 7.95 5.70
C ARG A 122 21.63 7.06 6.32
N ASP A 123 22.24 7.06 5.96
CA ASP A 123 22.14 6.32 6.35
C ASP A 123 22.39 5.82 6.96
N GLN A 124 22.91 6.18 6.96
CA GLN A 124 23.08 5.81 7.37
C GLN A 124 22.82 5.52 8.16
N ARG A 125 22.87 5.91 8.18
CA ARG A 125 22.48 5.57 8.84
C ARG A 125 22.11 5.08 9.36
N ALA A 126 22.42 5.28 9.25
CA ALA A 126 22.07 4.76 9.55
C ALA A 126 21.92 4.28 9.90
#